data_c229f6f049fe13d291eab7f0ee62e385
#
_entry.id   c229f6f049fe13d291eab7f0ee62e385
#
_cell.length_a   1.000
_cell.length_b   1.000
_cell.length_c   1.000
_cell.angle_alpha   90.00
_cell.angle_beta   90.00
_cell.angle_gamma   90.00
#
_symmetry.space_group_name_H-M   'P 1'
#
loop_
_entity.id
_entity.type
_entity.pdbx_description
1 polymer ?
#
loop_
_entity_poly.entity_id
_entity_poly.type
_entity_poly.pdbx_seq_one_letter_code
_entity_poly.pdbx_strand_id
1 'polypeptide(L)'
;MIPETITLQEAAKLLNLGPRKMIRALKERGIIDHQRLANWRYTQRGLFKVETKSFNHPVRGLQHSAKTLVTPAGVEFLRHEFAEQIDMEKAS
;
A
#
# COMPACT_ATOMS: atom_id res chain seq x y z
N MET A 1 7.95 -18.56 -7.91
CA MET A 1 8.72 -17.54 -7.16
C MET A 1 7.74 -16.67 -6.39
N ILE A 2 7.96 -16.55 -5.10
CA ILE A 2 7.09 -15.73 -4.26
C ILE A 2 7.46 -14.27 -4.49
N PRO A 3 6.51 -13.40 -4.88
CA PRO A 3 6.83 -11.99 -5.08
C PRO A 3 7.23 -11.35 -3.74
N GLU A 4 8.29 -10.55 -3.78
CA GLU A 4 8.74 -9.84 -2.58
C GLU A 4 7.79 -8.72 -2.18
N THR A 5 6.97 -8.27 -3.11
CA THR A 5 6.03 -7.19 -2.87
C THR A 5 4.59 -7.68 -3.00
N ILE A 6 3.72 -7.06 -2.22
CA ILE A 6 2.28 -7.36 -2.25
C ILE A 6 1.51 -6.06 -2.40
N THR A 7 0.22 -6.16 -2.75
CA THR A 7 -0.63 -4.99 -2.88
C THR A 7 -1.02 -4.45 -1.51
N LEU A 8 -1.53 -3.21 -1.48
CA LEU A 8 -2.04 -2.63 -0.24
C LEU A 8 -3.17 -3.48 0.34
N GLN A 9 -4.03 -4.01 -0.52
CA GLN A 9 -5.12 -4.88 -0.09
C GLN A 9 -4.61 -6.15 0.57
N GLU A 10 -3.60 -6.77 -0.03
CA GLU A 10 -3.02 -7.98 0.52
C GLU A 10 -2.33 -7.71 1.86
N ALA A 11 -1.66 -6.57 1.96
CA ALA A 11 -1.02 -6.18 3.22
C ALA A 11 -2.06 -5.99 4.31
N ALA A 12 -3.20 -5.38 3.99
CA ALA A 12 -4.28 -5.20 4.95
C ALA A 12 -4.80 -6.55 5.44
N LYS A 13 -4.95 -7.51 4.54
CA LYS A 13 -5.39 -8.86 4.91
C LYS A 13 -4.39 -9.55 5.83
N LEU A 14 -3.10 -9.41 5.54
CA LEU A 14 -2.06 -9.99 6.39
C LEU A 14 -2.08 -9.41 7.79
N LEU A 15 -2.40 -8.13 7.92
CA LEU A 15 -2.45 -7.46 9.20
C LEU A 15 -3.82 -7.54 9.85
N ASN A 16 -4.76 -8.23 9.22
CA ASN A 16 -6.13 -8.37 9.70
C ASN A 16 -6.83 -7.01 9.87
N LEU A 17 -6.56 -6.12 8.92
CA LEU A 17 -7.16 -4.79 8.88
C LEU A 17 -8.10 -4.68 7.69
N GLY A 18 -9.10 -3.81 7.80
CA GLY A 18 -9.96 -3.51 6.67
C GLY A 18 -9.18 -2.73 5.61
N PRO A 19 -9.18 -3.16 4.33
CA PRO A 19 -8.40 -2.46 3.31
C PRO A 19 -8.76 -0.99 3.17
N ARG A 20 -10.04 -0.66 3.23
CA ARG A 20 -10.49 0.72 3.12
C ARG A 20 -10.04 1.57 4.30
N LYS A 21 -10.13 0.99 5.49
CA LYS A 21 -9.70 1.69 6.72
C LYS A 21 -8.20 1.95 6.69
N MET A 22 -7.43 0.96 6.26
CA MET A 22 -5.98 1.10 6.17
C MET A 22 -5.59 2.17 5.16
N ILE A 23 -6.18 2.14 3.97
CA ILE A 23 -5.87 3.11 2.91
C ILE A 23 -6.24 4.52 3.38
N ARG A 24 -7.40 4.67 4.01
CA ARG A 24 -7.82 5.96 4.52
C ARG A 24 -6.86 6.50 5.57
N ALA A 25 -6.45 5.64 6.49
CA ALA A 25 -5.49 6.04 7.53
C ALA A 25 -4.14 6.41 6.94
N LEU A 26 -3.69 5.69 5.92
CA LEU A 26 -2.44 6.00 5.24
C LEU A 26 -2.49 7.36 4.56
N LYS A 27 -3.64 7.70 3.97
CA LYS A 27 -3.84 9.03 3.38
C LYS A 27 -3.82 10.13 4.44
N GLU A 28 -4.49 9.89 5.56
CA GLU A 28 -4.54 10.86 6.66
C GLU A 28 -3.17 11.11 7.27
N ARG A 29 -2.32 10.09 7.29
CA ARG A 29 -0.96 10.19 7.84
C ARG A 29 0.05 10.71 6.82
N GLY A 30 -0.38 10.91 5.57
CA GLY A 30 0.50 11.39 4.51
C GLY A 30 1.46 10.34 3.99
N ILE A 31 1.22 9.06 4.27
CA ILE A 31 2.05 7.97 3.78
C ILE A 31 1.78 7.71 2.31
N ILE A 32 0.52 7.80 1.91
CA ILE A 32 0.12 7.75 0.50
C ILE A 32 -0.71 8.99 0.16
N ASP A 33 -0.77 9.32 -1.12
CA ASP A 33 -1.56 10.46 -1.57
C ASP A 33 -2.98 10.03 -1.98
N HIS A 34 -3.76 10.97 -2.49
CA HIS A 34 -5.14 10.70 -2.90
C HIS A 34 -5.23 9.73 -4.08
N GLN A 35 -4.15 9.51 -4.80
CA GLN A 35 -4.06 8.54 -5.88
C GLN A 35 -3.54 7.19 -5.39
N ARG A 36 -3.36 7.03 -4.08
CA ARG A 36 -2.84 5.82 -3.43
C ARG A 36 -1.38 5.54 -3.78
N LEU A 37 -0.64 6.58 -4.15
CA LEU A 37 0.78 6.47 -4.42
C LEU A 37 1.58 6.80 -3.17
N ALA A 38 2.59 5.97 -2.87
CA ALA A 38 3.40 6.15 -1.67
C ALA A 38 4.25 7.41 -1.78
N ASN A 39 4.39 8.10 -0.65
CA ASN A 39 5.27 9.26 -0.56
C ASN A 39 6.71 8.83 -0.83
N TRP A 40 7.46 9.67 -1.53
CA TRP A 40 8.85 9.34 -1.91
C TRP A 40 9.73 9.04 -0.69
N ARG A 41 9.42 9.64 0.45
CA ARG A 41 10.19 9.40 1.68
C ARG A 41 10.15 7.94 2.10
N TYR A 42 8.99 7.31 1.92
CA TYR A 42 8.80 5.91 2.28
C TYR A 42 9.31 4.97 1.20
N THR A 43 9.23 5.36 -0.06
CA THR A 43 9.81 4.56 -1.15
C THR A 43 11.33 4.55 -1.07
N GLN A 44 11.94 5.67 -0.68
CA GLN A 44 13.39 5.73 -0.48
C GLN A 44 13.87 4.78 0.62
N ARG A 45 13.05 4.60 1.64
CA ARG A 45 13.38 3.71 2.76
C ARG A 45 13.15 2.23 2.43
N GLY A 46 12.65 1.93 1.24
CA GLY A 46 12.39 0.57 0.82
C GLY A 46 11.14 -0.04 1.43
N LEU A 47 10.25 0.77 1.99
CA LEU A 47 9.01 0.30 2.60
C LEU A 47 7.93 0.05 1.57
N PHE A 48 7.90 0.86 0.53
CA PHE A 48 6.92 0.76 -0.55
C PHE A 48 7.63 0.83 -1.89
N LYS A 49 6.98 0.28 -2.90
CA LYS A 49 7.47 0.33 -4.27
C LYS A 49 6.33 0.78 -5.16
N VAL A 50 6.60 1.72 -6.04
CA VAL A 50 5.60 2.18 -7.01
C VAL A 50 5.90 1.50 -8.34
N GLU A 51 4.94 0.72 -8.83
CA GLU A 51 5.06 0.05 -10.12
C GLU A 51 4.24 0.81 -11.15
N THR A 52 4.88 1.17 -12.26
CA THR A 52 4.20 1.86 -13.34
C THR A 52 4.11 0.93 -14.54
N LYS A 53 2.96 0.97 -15.21
CA LYS A 53 2.73 0.22 -16.44
C LYS A 53 2.16 1.14 -17.50
N SER A 54 2.55 0.93 -18.74
CA SER A 54 1.93 1.62 -19.87
C SER A 54 1.23 0.59 -20.73
N PHE A 55 0.10 0.98 -21.29
CA PHE A 55 -0.67 0.11 -22.15
C PHE A 55 -1.42 0.94 -23.20
N ASN A 56 -1.68 0.33 -24.35
CA ASN A 56 -2.45 0.99 -25.42
C ASN A 56 -3.92 0.67 -25.27
N HIS A 57 -4.71 1.71 -25.05
CA HIS A 57 -6.16 1.57 -25.03
C HIS A 57 -6.71 1.79 -26.44
N PRO A 58 -7.64 0.95 -26.93
CA PRO A 58 -8.13 1.10 -28.32
C PRO A 58 -8.76 2.45 -28.63
N VAL A 59 -9.34 3.10 -27.62
CA VAL A 59 -10.04 4.38 -27.83
C VAL A 59 -9.20 5.55 -27.33
N ARG A 60 -8.54 5.39 -26.17
CA ARG A 60 -7.84 6.50 -25.52
C ARG A 60 -6.36 6.58 -25.86
N GLY A 61 -5.82 5.60 -26.57
CA GLY A 61 -4.42 5.56 -26.91
C GLY A 61 -3.54 5.10 -25.75
N LEU A 62 -2.32 5.62 -25.70
CA LEU A 62 -1.36 5.21 -24.68
C LEU A 62 -1.78 5.72 -23.30
N GLN A 63 -1.94 4.79 -22.36
CA GLN A 63 -2.30 5.08 -20.99
C GLN A 63 -1.21 4.61 -20.03
N HIS A 64 -1.08 5.31 -18.92
CA HIS A 64 -0.14 4.96 -17.86
C HIS A 64 -0.90 4.65 -16.58
N SER A 65 -0.46 3.60 -15.90
CA SER A 65 -1.06 3.18 -14.65
C SER A 65 0.04 3.02 -13.62
N ALA A 66 -0.20 3.50 -12.40
CA ALA A 66 0.74 3.37 -11.30
C ALA A 66 0.03 2.77 -10.10
N LYS A 67 0.71 1.86 -9.40
CA LYS A 67 0.16 1.27 -8.18
C LYS A 67 1.27 1.11 -7.15
N THR A 68 0.88 1.21 -5.88
CA THR A 68 1.80 1.06 -4.76
C THR A 68 1.83 -0.39 -4.32
N LEU A 69 3.03 -0.93 -4.17
CA LEU A 69 3.26 -2.26 -3.63
C LEU A 69 3.96 -2.14 -2.29
N VAL A 70 3.74 -3.11 -1.42
CA VAL A 70 4.31 -3.13 -0.08
C VAL A 70 5.41 -4.17 -0.03
N THR A 71 6.60 -3.75 0.40
CA THR A 71 7.73 -4.67 0.59
C THR A 71 7.60 -5.38 1.94
N PRO A 72 8.38 -6.46 2.19
CA PRO A 72 8.38 -7.08 3.51
C PRO A 72 8.71 -6.09 4.63
N ALA A 73 9.64 -5.18 4.39
CA ALA A 73 9.94 -4.11 5.34
C ALA A 73 8.75 -3.19 5.53
N GLY A 74 7.99 -2.94 4.46
CA GLY A 74 6.78 -2.14 4.51
C GLY A 74 5.69 -2.79 5.34
N VAL A 75 5.56 -4.11 5.25
CA VAL A 75 4.59 -4.85 6.07
C VAL A 75 4.91 -4.66 7.56
N GLU A 76 6.17 -4.77 7.92
CA GLU A 76 6.59 -4.55 9.32
C GLU A 76 6.33 -3.12 9.75
N PHE A 77 6.60 -2.16 8.88
CA PHE A 77 6.31 -0.76 9.15
C PHE A 77 4.82 -0.55 9.42
N LEU A 78 3.97 -1.11 8.58
CA LEU A 78 2.51 -0.99 8.75
C LEU A 78 2.04 -1.68 10.02
N ARG A 79 2.65 -2.82 10.36
CA ARG A 79 2.31 -3.52 11.59
C ARG A 79 2.55 -2.64 12.81
N HIS A 80 3.68 -1.93 12.84
CA HIS A 80 3.97 -1.01 13.94
C HIS A 80 3.05 0.21 13.93
N GLU A 81 2.78 0.75 12.74
CA GLU A 81 1.91 1.92 12.61
C GLU A 81 0.48 1.65 13.06
N PHE A 82 -0.01 0.45 12.83
CA PHE A 82 -1.38 0.08 13.15
C PHE A 82 -1.49 -0.92 14.28
N ALA A 83 -0.45 -1.03 15.11
CA ALA A 83 -0.42 -2.02 16.20
C ALA A 83 -1.61 -1.87 17.15
N GLU A 84 -1.96 -0.63 17.51
CA GLU A 84 -3.09 -0.37 18.39
C GLU A 84 -4.41 -0.84 17.78
N GLN A 85 -4.60 -0.57 16.50
CA GLN A 85 -5.83 -0.98 15.80
C GLN A 85 -5.92 -2.49 15.66
N ILE A 86 -4.80 -3.15 15.41
CA ILE A 86 -4.75 -4.61 15.30
C ILE A 86 -5.12 -5.21 16.64
N ASP A 87 -4.56 -4.70 17.74
CA ASP A 87 -4.86 -5.20 19.07
C ASP A 87 -6.31 -4.96 19.45
N MET A 88 -6.87 -3.81 19.09
CA MET A 88 -8.27 -3.50 19.36
C MET A 88 -9.21 -4.45 18.61
N GLU A 89 -8.90 -4.77 17.38
CA GLU A 89 -9.71 -5.71 16.59
C GLU A 89 -9.64 -7.12 17.16
N LYS A 90 -8.49 -7.52 17.72
CA LYS A 90 -8.35 -8.81 18.36
C LYS A 90 -9.09 -8.88 19.69
N ALA A 91 -9.20 -7.77 20.38
CA ALA A 91 -9.86 -7.70 21.68
C ALA A 91 -11.38 -7.64 21.58
N SER A 92 -11.91 -7.30 20.42
CA SER A 92 -13.37 -7.15 20.23
C SER A 92 -14.06 -8.44 19.80
#